data_cd22e0a24aef2aa0fb345d474eb0b47d
#
_entry.id   cd22e0a24aef2aa0fb345d474eb0b47d
#
_cell.length_a   1.000
_cell.length_b   1.000
_cell.length_c   1.000
_cell.angle_alpha   90.00
_cell.angle_beta   90.00
_cell.angle_gamma   90.00
#
_symmetry.space_group_name_H-M   'P 1'
#
loop_
_entity.id
_entity.type
_entity.pdbx_description
1 polymer ?
#
loop_
_entity_poly.entity_id
_entity_poly.type
_entity_poly.pdbx_seq_one_letter_code
_entity_poly.pdbx_strand_id
1 'polypeptide(L)'
;SLLKCSKLDIYLRFEEPLDSRQLSVLRSWIKRRVKNNEPLQYITGSCEFYGRRYTVNSKVLIPRQETERLIDIVIEKSIMIEKPDIIDVGTGSGCIASTLALEISKANVFGIDISLDALKIAEENKARLNVKNVFFYEMNILIDTPFQTYDFLISNPPYVSQNEMNNLSKEIKDFEPHIALTDFD
;
A
#
# COMPACT_ATOMS: atom_id res chain seq x y z
N SER A 1 -2.71 -16.58 2.12
CA SER A 1 -3.83 -17.35 1.54
C SER A 1 -4.31 -18.39 2.55
N LEU A 2 -5.63 -18.47 2.78
CA LEU A 2 -6.25 -19.43 3.70
C LEU A 2 -6.00 -20.88 3.25
N LEU A 3 -6.03 -21.13 1.96
CA LEU A 3 -5.91 -22.46 1.36
C LEU A 3 -4.47 -22.85 1.06
N LYS A 4 -3.49 -21.93 1.18
CA LYS A 4 -2.07 -22.16 0.87
C LYS A 4 -1.84 -22.83 -0.49
N CYS A 5 -2.63 -22.48 -1.49
CA CYS A 5 -2.58 -23.00 -2.84
C CYS A 5 -2.59 -21.88 -3.88
N SER A 6 -2.23 -22.17 -5.13
CA SER A 6 -2.30 -21.25 -6.26
C SER A 6 -3.76 -21.04 -6.72
N LYS A 7 -3.98 -20.02 -7.57
CA LYS A 7 -5.29 -19.85 -8.22
C LYS A 7 -5.68 -21.07 -9.05
N LEU A 8 -4.71 -21.70 -9.74
CA LEU A 8 -4.94 -22.90 -10.54
C LEU A 8 -5.34 -24.10 -9.68
N ASP A 9 -4.69 -24.28 -8.52
CA ASP A 9 -5.03 -25.38 -7.61
C ASP A 9 -6.47 -25.30 -7.12
N ILE A 10 -7.05 -24.10 -6.98
CA ILE A 10 -8.45 -23.94 -6.58
C ILE A 10 -9.38 -24.59 -7.62
N TYR A 11 -9.07 -24.46 -8.92
CA TYR A 11 -9.86 -25.08 -9.97
C TYR A 11 -9.63 -26.61 -10.07
N LEU A 12 -8.41 -27.05 -9.85
CA LEU A 12 -8.08 -28.50 -9.90
C LEU A 12 -8.63 -29.25 -8.68
N ARG A 13 -8.84 -28.56 -7.56
CA ARG A 13 -9.24 -29.14 -6.28
C ARG A 13 -10.59 -28.61 -5.80
N PHE A 14 -11.45 -28.13 -6.70
CA PHE A 14 -12.71 -27.49 -6.32
C PHE A 14 -13.71 -28.45 -5.63
N GLU A 15 -13.59 -29.75 -5.85
CA GLU A 15 -14.41 -30.77 -5.20
C GLU A 15 -13.91 -31.15 -3.80
N GLU A 16 -12.69 -30.74 -3.42
CA GLU A 16 -12.16 -31.05 -2.09
C GLU A 16 -12.91 -30.28 -1.01
N PRO A 17 -13.44 -30.96 0.01
CA PRO A 17 -14.17 -30.28 1.08
C PRO A 17 -13.21 -29.42 1.93
N LEU A 18 -13.69 -28.26 2.33
CA LEU A 18 -12.99 -27.40 3.27
C LEU A 18 -13.14 -27.94 4.69
N ASP A 19 -12.08 -27.87 5.48
CA ASP A 19 -12.13 -28.21 6.89
C ASP A 19 -12.97 -27.19 7.73
N SER A 20 -13.33 -27.56 8.96
CA SER A 20 -14.17 -26.72 9.81
C SER A 20 -13.55 -25.36 10.14
N ARG A 21 -12.20 -25.28 10.23
CA ARG A 21 -11.46 -24.03 10.47
C ARG A 21 -11.51 -23.14 9.24
N GLN A 22 -11.25 -23.68 8.06
CA GLN A 22 -11.33 -22.97 6.79
C GLN A 22 -12.74 -22.42 6.55
N LEU A 23 -13.77 -23.23 6.79
CA LEU A 23 -15.17 -22.81 6.69
C LEU A 23 -15.51 -21.68 7.66
N SER A 24 -15.05 -21.76 8.92
CA SER A 24 -15.27 -20.71 9.92
C SER A 24 -14.66 -19.38 9.49
N VAL A 25 -13.42 -19.40 9.01
CA VAL A 25 -12.73 -18.19 8.52
C VAL A 25 -13.43 -17.61 7.30
N LEU A 26 -13.78 -18.44 6.30
CA LEU A 26 -14.49 -17.98 5.11
C LEU A 26 -15.86 -17.37 5.44
N ARG A 27 -16.62 -17.99 6.34
CA ARG A 27 -17.91 -17.42 6.80
C ARG A 27 -17.71 -16.06 7.47
N SER A 28 -16.65 -15.90 8.27
CA SER A 28 -16.29 -14.62 8.87
C SER A 28 -15.96 -13.58 7.80
N TRP A 29 -15.14 -13.91 6.81
CA TRP A 29 -14.77 -13.03 5.72
C TRP A 29 -15.98 -12.61 4.87
N ILE A 30 -16.85 -13.57 4.53
CA ILE A 30 -18.10 -13.29 3.80
C ILE A 30 -18.99 -12.35 4.61
N LYS A 31 -19.14 -12.57 5.91
CA LYS A 31 -19.91 -11.70 6.80
C LYS A 31 -19.34 -10.27 6.80
N ARG A 32 -18.03 -10.11 6.97
CA ARG A 32 -17.35 -8.82 6.95
C ARG A 32 -17.56 -8.11 5.61
N ARG A 33 -17.37 -8.81 4.50
CA ARG A 33 -17.54 -8.25 3.16
C ARG A 33 -18.99 -7.89 2.85
N VAL A 34 -19.95 -8.81 3.10
CA VAL A 34 -21.35 -8.64 2.67
C VAL A 34 -22.14 -7.74 3.62
N LYS A 35 -21.95 -7.88 4.93
CA LYS A 35 -22.72 -7.11 5.91
C LYS A 35 -22.13 -5.74 6.21
N ASN A 36 -20.80 -5.66 6.27
CA ASN A 36 -20.10 -4.44 6.69
C ASN A 36 -19.52 -3.65 5.51
N ASN A 37 -19.53 -4.19 4.29
CA ASN A 37 -18.84 -3.64 3.11
C ASN A 37 -17.33 -3.44 3.30
N GLU A 38 -16.70 -4.23 4.19
CA GLU A 38 -15.28 -4.11 4.46
C GLU A 38 -14.45 -4.49 3.22
N PRO A 39 -13.40 -3.72 2.87
CA PRO A 39 -12.53 -4.01 1.73
C PRO A 39 -11.94 -5.42 1.82
N LEU A 40 -11.93 -6.13 0.69
CA LEU A 40 -11.36 -7.48 0.64
C LEU A 40 -9.89 -7.50 1.08
N GLN A 41 -9.15 -6.45 0.72
CA GLN A 41 -7.74 -6.29 1.06
C GLN A 41 -7.53 -6.19 2.58
N TYR A 42 -8.41 -5.50 3.30
CA TYR A 42 -8.34 -5.45 4.77
C TYR A 42 -8.79 -6.76 5.42
N ILE A 43 -9.77 -7.45 4.82
CA ILE A 43 -10.21 -8.76 5.29
C ILE A 43 -9.07 -9.78 5.18
N THR A 44 -8.33 -9.76 4.06
CA THR A 44 -7.23 -10.69 3.78
C THR A 44 -5.88 -10.21 4.32
N GLY A 45 -5.81 -8.95 4.75
CA GLY A 45 -4.60 -8.31 5.26
C GLY A 45 -3.54 -8.03 4.20
N SER A 46 -3.90 -8.04 2.91
CA SER A 46 -2.91 -7.83 1.85
C SER A 46 -3.52 -7.32 0.55
N CYS A 47 -2.71 -6.54 -0.19
CA CYS A 47 -3.00 -6.05 -1.54
C CYS A 47 -1.84 -6.40 -2.47
N GLU A 48 -2.14 -6.67 -3.74
CA GLU A 48 -1.14 -6.81 -4.78
C GLU A 48 -0.88 -5.42 -5.41
N PHE A 49 0.39 -5.06 -5.56
CA PHE A 49 0.83 -3.83 -6.17
C PHE A 49 2.17 -4.09 -6.89
N TYR A 50 2.25 -3.74 -8.15
CA TYR A 50 3.41 -3.95 -9.03
C TYR A 50 3.96 -5.39 -8.98
N GLY A 51 3.06 -6.37 -9.08
CA GLY A 51 3.37 -7.80 -9.02
C GLY A 51 3.86 -8.32 -7.66
N ARG A 52 3.78 -7.50 -6.60
CA ARG A 52 4.19 -7.84 -5.23
C ARG A 52 3.03 -7.76 -4.27
N ARG A 53 3.08 -8.58 -3.23
CA ARG A 53 2.08 -8.55 -2.17
C ARG A 53 2.53 -7.61 -1.05
N TYR A 54 1.70 -6.65 -0.69
CA TYR A 54 1.88 -5.72 0.42
C TYR A 54 0.88 -5.99 1.54
N THR A 55 1.33 -5.94 2.79
CA THR A 55 0.47 -5.94 3.97
C THR A 55 -0.28 -4.61 4.01
N VAL A 56 -1.59 -4.68 4.24
CA VAL A 56 -2.46 -3.51 4.39
C VAL A 56 -3.50 -3.76 5.48
N ASN A 57 -3.91 -2.70 6.16
CA ASN A 57 -5.02 -2.67 7.10
C ASN A 57 -5.64 -1.27 7.11
N SER A 58 -6.62 -1.01 7.97
CA SER A 58 -7.32 0.27 8.09
C SER A 58 -6.45 1.48 8.49
N LYS A 59 -5.13 1.32 8.62
CA LYS A 59 -4.19 2.41 8.92
C LYS A 59 -3.51 2.97 7.68
N VAL A 60 -3.66 2.33 6.53
CA VAL A 60 -3.05 2.75 5.27
C VAL A 60 -4.06 2.67 4.13
N LEU A 61 -3.94 3.58 3.17
CA LEU A 61 -4.70 3.51 1.92
C LEU A 61 -4.39 2.18 1.21
N ILE A 62 -5.42 1.54 0.66
CA ILE A 62 -5.21 0.37 -0.20
C ILE A 62 -4.52 0.83 -1.48
N PRO A 63 -3.33 0.29 -1.83
CA PRO A 63 -2.63 0.63 -3.07
C PRO A 63 -3.52 0.49 -4.30
N ARG A 64 -3.49 1.50 -5.18
CA ARG A 64 -4.28 1.54 -6.41
C ARG A 64 -3.42 1.18 -7.62
N GLN A 65 -3.99 0.46 -8.59
CA GLN A 65 -3.26 0.04 -9.80
C GLN A 65 -2.80 1.24 -10.64
N GLU A 66 -3.61 2.29 -10.70
CA GLU A 66 -3.27 3.52 -11.42
C GLU A 66 -1.96 4.16 -10.92
N THR A 67 -1.66 3.96 -9.63
CA THR A 67 -0.43 4.46 -9.00
C THR A 67 0.83 3.72 -9.51
N GLU A 68 0.69 2.52 -10.07
CA GLU A 68 1.83 1.77 -10.65
C GLU A 68 2.49 2.54 -11.80
N ARG A 69 1.74 3.37 -12.53
CA ARG A 69 2.29 4.22 -13.58
C ARG A 69 3.35 5.22 -13.09
N LEU A 70 3.25 5.66 -11.83
CA LEU A 70 4.28 6.53 -11.23
C LEU A 70 5.62 5.80 -11.14
N ILE A 71 5.60 4.51 -10.85
CA ILE A 71 6.80 3.67 -10.79
C ILE A 71 7.49 3.64 -12.16
N ASP A 72 6.73 3.34 -13.23
CA ASP A 72 7.26 3.26 -14.59
C ASP A 72 7.93 4.57 -15.01
N ILE A 73 7.28 5.71 -14.71
CA ILE A 73 7.81 7.05 -15.04
C ILE A 73 9.15 7.29 -14.32
N VAL A 74 9.24 6.95 -13.04
CA VAL A 74 10.47 7.18 -12.26
C VAL A 74 11.60 6.26 -12.75
N ILE A 75 11.31 5.00 -13.04
CA ILE A 75 12.28 4.06 -13.60
C ILE A 75 12.85 4.64 -14.89
N GLU A 76 11.98 5.06 -15.84
CA GLU A 76 12.39 5.64 -17.11
C GLU A 76 13.28 6.88 -16.93
N LYS A 77 12.88 7.81 -16.06
CA LYS A 77 13.60 9.07 -15.82
C LYS A 77 14.90 8.88 -15.05
N SER A 78 15.03 7.84 -14.26
CA SER A 78 16.21 7.57 -13.44
C SER A 78 17.37 6.89 -14.18
N ILE A 79 17.17 6.45 -15.44
CA ILE A 79 18.16 5.66 -16.22
C ILE A 79 19.52 6.32 -16.26
N MET A 80 19.56 7.65 -16.45
CA MET A 80 20.79 8.43 -16.62
C MET A 80 21.43 8.88 -15.30
N ILE A 81 20.80 8.59 -14.17
CA ILE A 81 21.32 8.97 -12.85
C ILE A 81 22.00 7.75 -12.23
N GLU A 82 23.27 7.89 -11.87
CA GLU A 82 24.06 6.77 -11.35
C GLU A 82 23.50 6.22 -10.05
N LYS A 83 23.13 7.10 -9.12
CA LYS A 83 22.60 6.75 -7.81
C LYS A 83 21.49 7.74 -7.41
N PRO A 84 20.25 7.57 -7.92
CA PRO A 84 19.19 8.52 -7.65
C PRO A 84 18.74 8.48 -6.18
N ASP A 85 18.55 9.67 -5.60
CA ASP A 85 17.89 9.86 -4.31
C ASP A 85 16.41 10.20 -4.57
N ILE A 86 15.52 9.39 -4.03
CA ILE A 86 14.08 9.43 -4.32
C ILE A 86 13.32 9.60 -3.00
N ILE A 87 12.36 10.54 -2.94
CA ILE A 87 11.47 10.70 -1.80
C ILE A 87 10.01 10.41 -2.19
N ASP A 88 9.35 9.55 -1.39
CA ASP A 88 7.92 9.22 -1.48
C ASP A 88 7.18 9.87 -0.31
N VAL A 89 6.36 10.88 -0.61
CA VAL A 89 5.65 11.71 0.37
C VAL A 89 4.24 11.15 0.58
N GLY A 90 3.89 10.88 1.83
CA GLY A 90 2.66 10.15 2.18
C GLY A 90 2.79 8.67 1.81
N THR A 91 3.89 8.03 2.22
CA THR A 91 4.27 6.68 1.77
C THR A 91 3.27 5.58 2.13
N GLY A 92 2.43 5.80 3.15
CA GLY A 92 1.39 4.88 3.58
C GLY A 92 1.93 3.48 3.90
N SER A 93 1.52 2.49 3.11
CA SER A 93 2.02 1.10 3.24
C SER A 93 3.46 0.90 2.77
N GLY A 94 4.12 1.94 2.26
CA GLY A 94 5.46 1.88 1.68
C GLY A 94 5.51 1.20 0.31
N CYS A 95 4.37 1.02 -0.37
CA CYS A 95 4.31 0.25 -1.61
C CYS A 95 5.06 0.96 -2.76
N ILE A 96 4.95 2.29 -2.90
CA ILE A 96 5.69 3.07 -3.90
C ILE A 96 7.19 3.03 -3.58
N ALA A 97 7.57 3.48 -2.38
CA ALA A 97 8.97 3.55 -1.96
C ALA A 97 9.66 2.19 -2.05
N SER A 98 9.06 1.12 -1.51
CA SER A 98 9.66 -0.22 -1.54
C SER A 98 9.75 -0.79 -2.95
N THR A 99 8.75 -0.53 -3.82
CA THR A 99 8.80 -0.96 -5.21
C THR A 99 9.93 -0.27 -5.95
N LEU A 100 10.07 1.07 -5.83
CA LEU A 100 11.15 1.83 -6.46
C LEU A 100 12.52 1.35 -6.00
N ALA A 101 12.67 1.08 -4.70
CA ALA A 101 13.93 0.55 -4.16
C ALA A 101 14.29 -0.84 -4.72
N LEU A 102 13.30 -1.67 -5.05
CA LEU A 102 13.50 -2.98 -5.66
C LEU A 102 13.81 -2.89 -7.16
N GLU A 103 13.11 -2.00 -7.89
CA GLU A 103 13.30 -1.83 -9.34
C GLU A 103 14.60 -1.07 -9.66
N ILE A 104 14.98 -0.10 -8.82
CA ILE A 104 16.17 0.73 -8.99
C ILE A 104 17.15 0.41 -7.87
N SER A 105 17.81 -0.74 -7.95
CA SER A 105 18.66 -1.29 -6.88
C SER A 105 19.79 -0.35 -6.41
N LYS A 106 20.20 0.60 -7.25
CA LYS A 106 21.21 1.63 -6.96
C LYS A 106 20.65 2.90 -6.29
N ALA A 107 19.33 3.07 -6.27
CA ALA A 107 18.69 4.22 -5.63
C ALA A 107 18.78 4.17 -4.10
N ASN A 108 18.79 5.34 -3.45
CA ASN A 108 18.34 5.46 -2.07
C ASN A 108 16.90 5.97 -2.09
N VAL A 109 15.99 5.27 -1.45
CA VAL A 109 14.58 5.67 -1.42
C VAL A 109 14.17 6.02 0.00
N PHE A 110 13.49 7.15 0.15
CA PHE A 110 13.04 7.69 1.42
C PHE A 110 11.52 7.79 1.38
N GLY A 111 10.84 7.07 2.27
CA GLY A 111 9.40 7.20 2.44
C GLY A 111 9.10 8.04 3.68
N ILE A 112 8.28 9.06 3.56
CA ILE A 112 7.84 9.87 4.69
C ILE A 112 6.33 9.82 4.86
N ASP A 113 5.88 9.83 6.10
CA ASP A 113 4.45 9.89 6.46
C ASP A 113 4.29 10.58 7.81
N ILE A 114 3.16 11.21 8.04
CA ILE A 114 2.83 11.79 9.34
C ILE A 114 2.27 10.74 10.31
N SER A 115 1.86 9.58 9.80
CA SER A 115 1.25 8.50 10.56
C SER A 115 2.28 7.45 10.95
N LEU A 116 2.63 7.40 12.23
CA LEU A 116 3.46 6.32 12.78
C LEU A 116 2.87 4.92 12.55
N ASP A 117 1.54 4.81 12.52
CA ASP A 117 0.89 3.52 12.25
C ASP A 117 1.06 3.09 10.79
N ALA A 118 1.05 4.04 9.84
CA ALA A 118 1.37 3.77 8.44
C ALA A 118 2.83 3.34 8.29
N LEU A 119 3.76 4.04 8.94
CA LEU A 119 5.19 3.70 8.91
C LEU A 119 5.51 2.32 9.49
N LYS A 120 4.77 1.86 10.51
CA LYS A 120 4.89 0.48 10.99
C LYS A 120 4.57 -0.54 9.90
N ILE A 121 3.49 -0.31 9.14
CA ILE A 121 3.10 -1.16 8.01
C ILE A 121 4.17 -1.11 6.90
N ALA A 122 4.70 0.07 6.61
CA ALA A 122 5.78 0.25 5.63
C ALA A 122 7.04 -0.54 6.03
N GLU A 123 7.46 -0.48 7.30
CA GLU A 123 8.60 -1.26 7.81
C GLU A 123 8.32 -2.77 7.80
N GLU A 124 7.10 -3.23 8.11
CA GLU A 124 6.72 -4.64 7.95
C GLU A 124 6.85 -5.10 6.49
N ASN A 125 6.39 -4.28 5.55
CA ASN A 125 6.49 -4.57 4.11
C ASN A 125 7.94 -4.60 3.64
N LYS A 126 8.77 -3.63 4.04
CA LYS A 126 10.21 -3.59 3.79
C LYS A 126 10.89 -4.87 4.27
N ALA A 127 10.64 -5.27 5.52
CA ALA A 127 11.22 -6.47 6.11
C ALA A 127 10.78 -7.73 5.36
N ARG A 128 9.49 -7.87 5.04
CA ARG A 128 8.92 -9.02 4.34
C ARG A 128 9.44 -9.14 2.90
N LEU A 129 9.65 -8.02 2.21
CA LEU A 129 10.21 -7.98 0.85
C LEU A 129 11.74 -7.95 0.82
N ASN A 130 12.38 -7.92 2.00
CA ASN A 130 13.84 -7.87 2.18
C ASN A 130 14.50 -6.68 1.44
N VAL A 131 13.83 -5.52 1.43
CA VAL A 131 14.34 -4.29 0.81
C VAL A 131 15.38 -3.65 1.72
N LYS A 132 16.54 -3.26 1.17
CA LYS A 132 17.66 -2.73 1.98
C LYS A 132 17.88 -1.22 1.79
N ASN A 133 17.54 -0.69 0.65
CA ASN A 133 17.79 0.67 0.20
C ASN A 133 16.56 1.57 0.28
N VAL A 134 15.60 1.24 1.16
CA VAL A 134 14.48 2.10 1.53
C VAL A 134 14.55 2.46 3.02
N PHE A 135 14.23 3.71 3.35
CA PHE A 135 14.27 4.26 4.70
C PHE A 135 12.98 5.01 4.97
N PHE A 136 12.35 4.78 6.12
CA PHE A 136 11.08 5.41 6.48
C PHE A 136 11.25 6.36 7.65
N TYR A 137 10.62 7.55 7.58
CA TYR A 137 10.70 8.59 8.59
C TYR A 137 9.33 9.23 8.84
N GLU A 138 9.06 9.53 10.10
CA GLU A 138 7.94 10.41 10.46
C GLU A 138 8.29 11.84 10.07
N MET A 139 7.47 12.45 9.22
CA MET A 139 7.66 13.82 8.75
C MET A 139 6.35 14.40 8.23
N ASN A 140 6.06 15.62 8.62
CA ASN A 140 5.01 16.43 8.02
C ASN A 140 5.61 17.37 6.97
N ILE A 141 5.50 17.02 5.70
CA ILE A 141 6.09 17.80 4.59
C ILE A 141 5.58 19.25 4.51
N LEU A 142 4.44 19.57 5.15
CA LEU A 142 3.88 20.92 5.15
C LEU A 142 4.59 21.87 6.12
N ILE A 143 5.28 21.33 7.13
CA ILE A 143 5.93 22.12 8.18
C ILE A 143 7.41 21.75 8.37
N ASP A 144 7.81 20.54 8.03
CA ASP A 144 9.16 20.06 8.17
C ASP A 144 9.96 20.26 6.89
N THR A 145 11.28 20.45 7.04
CA THR A 145 12.18 20.54 5.90
C THR A 145 12.80 19.18 5.64
N PRO A 146 12.77 18.65 4.40
CA PRO A 146 13.44 17.42 4.05
C PRO A 146 14.95 17.45 4.37
N PHE A 147 15.51 16.30 4.74
CA PHE A 147 16.89 16.17 5.23
C PHE A 147 17.96 16.55 4.20
N GLN A 148 17.62 16.44 2.91
CA GLN A 148 18.52 16.67 1.78
C GLN A 148 17.74 17.06 0.53
N THR A 149 18.43 17.28 -0.57
CA THR A 149 17.83 17.38 -1.91
C THR A 149 17.63 15.98 -2.50
N TYR A 150 16.63 15.84 -3.36
CA TYR A 150 16.27 14.59 -4.02
C TYR A 150 16.20 14.80 -5.53
N ASP A 151 16.54 13.76 -6.29
CA ASP A 151 16.37 13.76 -7.75
C ASP A 151 14.90 13.63 -8.16
N PHE A 152 14.11 12.87 -7.34
CA PHE A 152 12.69 12.69 -7.57
C PHE A 152 11.90 12.87 -6.27
N LEU A 153 10.81 13.63 -6.36
CA LEU A 153 9.76 13.69 -5.36
C LEU A 153 8.52 13.05 -5.96
N ILE A 154 7.98 12.06 -5.27
CA ILE A 154 6.77 11.33 -5.66
C ILE A 154 5.76 11.45 -4.54
N SER A 155 4.50 11.58 -4.90
CA SER A 155 3.41 11.56 -3.93
C SER A 155 2.14 11.06 -4.58
N ASN A 156 1.37 10.28 -3.83
CA ASN A 156 -0.04 10.06 -4.06
C ASN A 156 -0.80 10.71 -2.90
N PRO A 157 -0.92 12.05 -2.88
CA PRO A 157 -1.44 12.79 -1.73
C PRO A 157 -2.95 12.60 -1.58
N PRO A 158 -3.53 12.94 -0.42
CA PRO A 158 -4.97 13.10 -0.27
C PRO A 158 -5.49 14.16 -1.26
N TYR A 159 -6.49 13.82 -2.07
CA TYR A 159 -7.04 14.73 -3.10
C TYR A 159 -8.56 14.76 -3.13
N VAL A 160 -9.22 14.04 -2.24
CA VAL A 160 -10.68 13.98 -2.20
C VAL A 160 -11.23 15.25 -1.53
N SER A 161 -11.98 16.06 -2.27
CA SER A 161 -12.63 17.24 -1.73
C SER A 161 -13.75 16.85 -0.75
N GLN A 162 -14.12 17.80 0.14
CA GLN A 162 -15.19 17.59 1.11
C GLN A 162 -16.53 17.24 0.45
N ASN A 163 -16.82 17.79 -0.73
CA ASN A 163 -18.02 17.47 -1.48
C ASN A 163 -17.99 16.05 -2.06
N GLU A 164 -16.82 15.60 -2.53
CA GLU A 164 -16.62 14.26 -3.08
C GLU A 164 -16.62 13.18 -2.01
N MET A 165 -16.17 13.50 -0.79
CA MET A 165 -16.24 12.58 0.36
C MET A 165 -17.66 12.03 0.57
N ASN A 166 -18.69 12.83 0.33
CA ASN A 166 -20.08 12.39 0.47
C ASN A 166 -20.48 11.35 -0.59
N ASN A 167 -19.84 11.39 -1.76
CA ASN A 167 -20.13 10.54 -2.91
C ASN A 167 -19.26 9.27 -2.96
N LEU A 168 -18.26 9.15 -2.07
CA LEU A 168 -17.44 7.94 -1.99
C LEU A 168 -18.28 6.72 -1.63
N SER A 169 -17.87 5.56 -2.14
CA SER A 169 -18.46 4.30 -1.73
C SER A 169 -18.32 4.09 -0.22
N LYS A 170 -19.29 3.39 0.40
CA LYS A 170 -19.22 3.06 1.83
C LYS A 170 -17.93 2.31 2.19
N GLU A 171 -17.44 1.49 1.28
CA GLU A 171 -16.19 0.74 1.45
C GLU A 171 -14.99 1.66 1.71
N ILE A 172 -14.85 2.75 0.96
CA ILE A 172 -13.76 3.72 1.14
C ILE A 172 -14.02 4.56 2.37
N LYS A 173 -15.21 5.13 2.48
CA LYS A 173 -15.58 6.09 3.51
C LYS A 173 -15.51 5.54 4.92
N ASP A 174 -15.94 4.28 5.12
CA ASP A 174 -16.09 3.68 6.45
C ASP A 174 -14.80 2.95 6.90
N PHE A 175 -13.88 2.64 5.99
CA PHE A 175 -12.74 1.78 6.30
C PHE A 175 -11.37 2.36 6.00
N GLU A 176 -11.22 3.20 4.97
CA GLU A 176 -9.93 3.78 4.66
C GLU A 176 -9.64 4.99 5.57
N PRO A 177 -8.37 5.25 5.95
CA PRO A 177 -8.07 6.33 6.88
C PRO A 177 -8.38 7.68 6.23
N HIS A 178 -9.16 8.52 6.90
CA HIS A 178 -9.58 9.83 6.39
C HIS A 178 -8.40 10.71 6.01
N ILE A 179 -7.33 10.71 6.81
CA ILE A 179 -6.10 11.45 6.54
C ILE A 179 -5.41 11.07 5.21
N ALA A 180 -5.68 9.87 4.70
CA ALA A 180 -5.17 9.43 3.40
C ALA A 180 -6.11 9.76 2.22
N LEU A 181 -7.31 10.24 2.51
CA LEU A 181 -8.32 10.60 1.50
C LEU A 181 -8.42 12.10 1.30
N THR A 182 -8.39 12.86 2.40
CA THR A 182 -8.60 14.31 2.39
C THR A 182 -7.67 15.00 3.39
N ASP A 183 -7.29 16.24 3.10
CA ASP A 183 -6.54 17.14 3.96
C ASP A 183 -7.45 18.12 4.75
N PHE A 184 -8.75 17.97 4.58
CA PHE A 184 -9.73 18.78 5.29
C PHE A 184 -10.23 18.06 6.55
N ASP A 185 -9.89 18.60 7.73
CA ASP A 185 -10.52 18.29 9.01
C ASP A 185 -11.82 19.10 9.22
#